data_bd433a9f338995425b345f6e0749f436
#
_entry.id   bd433a9f338995425b345f6e0749f436
#
_cell.length_a   1.000
_cell.length_b   1.000
_cell.length_c   1.000
_cell.angle_alpha   90.00
_cell.angle_beta   90.00
_cell.angle_gamma   90.00
#
_symmetry.space_group_name_H-M   'P 1'
#
loop_
_entity.id
_entity.type
_entity.pdbx_description
1 polymer ?
#
loop_
_entity_poly.entity_id
_entity_poly.type
_entity_poly.pdbx_seq_one_letter_code
_entity_poly.pdbx_strand_id
1 'polypeptide(L)'
;INCHGAGGQSFGAFIPKGLTLKLTGDSNDYFGKGLSGGKLIVKVPEKAAYKPEENIIIGNVALYGATSGYAFINGVAGERFAVRNSGAYAVVEGVGEHGCEYMTGGRVVVLGRTGKNFAAGMSGGIAYVLDVDNKLYKNINKAMISIEKVENKYDKKELRDLIEAHVAATGSKLGTKVLDDFDYYLPHFKKLIPNEYKKMITLSAKLEEKGLTSEQAQMEAFYESIGAKH
;
A
#
# COMPACT_ATOMS: atom_id res chain seq x y z
N ILE A 1 -14.08 -8.74 15.10
CA ILE A 1 -15.25 -7.91 15.40
C ILE A 1 -15.86 -7.46 14.07
N ASN A 2 -17.15 -7.72 13.86
CA ASN A 2 -17.88 -7.25 12.69
C ASN A 2 -18.73 -6.05 13.09
N CYS A 3 -18.59 -4.94 12.35
CA CYS A 3 -19.31 -3.69 12.53
C CYS A 3 -20.12 -3.37 11.28
N HIS A 4 -21.26 -2.70 11.44
CA HIS A 4 -22.12 -2.28 10.36
C HIS A 4 -22.53 -0.80 10.55
N GLY A 5 -22.52 -0.03 9.47
CA GLY A 5 -22.88 1.40 9.44
C GLY A 5 -21.66 2.29 9.38
N ALA A 6 -21.76 3.49 9.97
CA ALA A 6 -20.68 4.47 9.94
C ALA A 6 -19.67 4.22 11.06
N GLY A 7 -18.40 4.04 10.71
CA GLY A 7 -17.30 3.87 11.66
C GLY A 7 -16.87 5.17 12.36
N GLY A 8 -17.26 6.32 11.80
CA GLY A 8 -16.88 7.62 12.34
C GLY A 8 -15.39 7.94 12.22
N GLN A 9 -14.90 8.81 13.09
CA GLN A 9 -13.50 9.24 13.14
C GLN A 9 -12.62 8.18 13.78
N SER A 10 -11.40 8.00 13.26
CA SER A 10 -10.35 7.15 13.83
C SER A 10 -10.75 5.68 14.05
N PHE A 11 -11.64 5.14 13.24
CA PHE A 11 -12.02 3.73 13.33
C PHE A 11 -10.79 2.83 13.17
N GLY A 12 -10.61 1.90 14.11
CA GLY A 12 -9.49 0.97 14.10
C GLY A 12 -8.11 1.60 14.40
N ALA A 13 -8.07 2.80 14.98
CA ALA A 13 -6.81 3.42 15.36
C ALA A 13 -6.06 2.56 16.38
N PHE A 14 -4.74 2.39 16.15
CA PHE A 14 -3.79 1.71 17.02
C PHE A 14 -4.08 0.23 17.31
N ILE A 15 -4.93 -0.45 16.53
CA ILE A 15 -5.25 -1.84 16.81
C ILE A 15 -4.01 -2.75 16.70
N PRO A 16 -3.78 -3.60 17.72
CA PRO A 16 -2.62 -4.47 17.78
C PRO A 16 -2.83 -5.78 17.02
N LYS A 17 -1.75 -6.54 16.88
CA LYS A 17 -1.76 -7.90 16.32
C LYS A 17 -2.79 -8.79 17.06
N GLY A 18 -3.48 -9.63 16.31
CA GLY A 18 -4.52 -10.53 16.80
C GLY A 18 -5.93 -9.98 16.73
N LEU A 19 -6.10 -8.65 16.54
CA LEU A 19 -7.40 -8.02 16.38
C LEU A 19 -7.73 -7.80 14.91
N THR A 20 -8.92 -8.26 14.51
CA THR A 20 -9.49 -7.96 13.19
C THR A 20 -10.79 -7.18 13.36
N LEU A 21 -10.86 -5.98 12.77
CA LEU A 21 -12.09 -5.20 12.64
C LEU A 21 -12.56 -5.22 11.19
N LYS A 22 -13.81 -5.61 11.00
CA LYS A 22 -14.48 -5.63 9.69
C LYS A 22 -15.68 -4.69 9.73
N LEU A 23 -15.62 -3.63 8.94
CA LEU A 23 -16.68 -2.64 8.80
C LEU A 23 -17.41 -2.85 7.47
N THR A 24 -18.70 -3.11 7.53
CA THR A 24 -19.59 -3.02 6.37
C THR A 24 -20.28 -1.66 6.40
N GLY A 25 -19.77 -0.71 5.62
CA GLY A 25 -20.20 0.70 5.66
C GLY A 25 -19.06 1.62 5.24
N ASP A 26 -18.93 2.74 5.92
CA ASP A 26 -17.94 3.78 5.65
C ASP A 26 -17.28 4.28 6.95
N SER A 27 -16.21 5.05 6.83
CA SER A 27 -15.54 5.69 7.96
C SER A 27 -15.04 7.08 7.56
N ASN A 28 -14.92 7.96 8.55
CA ASN A 28 -14.39 9.30 8.34
C ASN A 28 -12.84 9.31 8.37
N ASP A 29 -12.25 10.43 8.78
CA ASP A 29 -10.80 10.62 8.78
C ASP A 29 -10.08 9.73 9.81
N TYR A 30 -8.77 9.58 9.59
CA TYR A 30 -7.87 8.83 10.47
C TYR A 30 -8.20 7.34 10.64
N PHE A 31 -8.91 6.75 9.68
CA PHE A 31 -9.12 5.29 9.66
C PHE A 31 -7.78 4.56 9.78
N GLY A 32 -7.66 3.67 10.77
CA GLY A 32 -6.44 2.88 10.99
C GLY A 32 -5.19 3.69 11.34
N LYS A 33 -5.32 4.93 11.82
CA LYS A 33 -4.18 5.72 12.33
C LYS A 33 -3.37 4.88 13.30
N GLY A 34 -2.05 4.80 13.07
CA GLY A 34 -1.15 4.05 13.95
C GLY A 34 -1.44 2.56 14.01
N LEU A 35 -2.05 1.96 12.98
CA LEU A 35 -2.28 0.51 12.90
C LEU A 35 -1.00 -0.24 13.29
N SER A 36 -1.09 -1.15 14.27
CA SER A 36 0.03 -1.75 14.99
C SER A 36 -0.03 -3.29 14.98
N GLY A 37 -0.27 -3.87 13.80
CA GLY A 37 -0.26 -5.33 13.62
C GLY A 37 -1.64 -5.97 13.46
N GLY A 38 -2.72 -5.24 13.69
CA GLY A 38 -4.09 -5.72 13.48
C GLY A 38 -4.47 -5.81 12.00
N LYS A 39 -5.71 -6.22 11.77
CA LYS A 39 -6.30 -6.28 10.43
C LYS A 39 -7.55 -5.41 10.36
N LEU A 40 -7.58 -4.49 9.40
CA LEU A 40 -8.71 -3.63 9.09
C LEU A 40 -9.31 -4.00 7.74
N ILE A 41 -10.62 -4.15 7.70
CA ILE A 41 -11.36 -4.47 6.49
C ILE A 41 -12.55 -3.51 6.41
N VAL A 42 -12.65 -2.77 5.29
CA VAL A 42 -13.84 -1.98 4.98
C VAL A 42 -14.41 -2.45 3.66
N LYS A 43 -15.70 -2.73 3.66
CA LYS A 43 -16.43 -3.07 2.45
C LYS A 43 -17.79 -2.35 2.43
N VAL A 44 -18.25 -2.01 1.24
CA VAL A 44 -19.58 -1.46 1.05
C VAL A 44 -20.66 -2.53 1.32
N PRO A 45 -21.88 -2.12 1.72
CA PRO A 45 -23.02 -3.02 1.79
C PRO A 45 -23.30 -3.69 0.43
N GLU A 46 -23.68 -4.96 0.43
CA GLU A 46 -23.96 -5.71 -0.81
C GLU A 46 -25.03 -5.07 -1.71
N LYS A 47 -25.98 -4.35 -1.08
CA LYS A 47 -27.08 -3.65 -1.78
C LYS A 47 -26.72 -2.20 -2.14
N ALA A 48 -25.45 -1.79 -2.04
CA ALA A 48 -25.03 -0.45 -2.44
C ALA A 48 -25.31 -0.23 -3.93
N ALA A 49 -25.96 0.88 -4.26
CA ALA A 49 -26.33 1.22 -5.63
C ALA A 49 -25.19 1.90 -6.42
N TYR A 50 -24.01 2.03 -5.81
CA TYR A 50 -22.83 2.69 -6.39
C TYR A 50 -21.66 1.73 -6.49
N LYS A 51 -20.70 2.05 -7.35
CA LYS A 51 -19.45 1.29 -7.49
C LYS A 51 -18.45 1.76 -6.44
N PRO A 52 -17.90 0.86 -5.62
CA PRO A 52 -16.95 1.23 -4.58
C PRO A 52 -15.72 1.97 -5.12
N GLU A 53 -15.16 1.50 -6.24
CA GLU A 53 -13.98 2.05 -6.89
C GLU A 53 -14.15 3.47 -7.44
N GLU A 54 -15.38 3.98 -7.49
CA GLU A 54 -15.70 5.34 -7.93
C GLU A 54 -16.05 6.28 -6.75
N ASN A 55 -16.16 5.73 -5.52
CA ASN A 55 -16.67 6.46 -4.36
C ASN A 55 -15.74 6.41 -3.16
N ILE A 56 -15.64 7.53 -2.43
CA ILE A 56 -14.87 7.60 -1.20
C ILE A 56 -15.61 6.85 -0.10
N ILE A 57 -14.96 5.83 0.46
CA ILE A 57 -15.49 4.96 1.52
C ILE A 57 -14.82 5.24 2.87
N ILE A 58 -13.60 5.72 2.86
CA ILE A 58 -12.90 6.19 4.05
C ILE A 58 -12.36 7.61 3.80
N GLY A 59 -12.38 8.43 4.85
CA GLY A 59 -11.97 9.82 4.76
C GLY A 59 -10.46 10.01 4.57
N ASN A 60 -10.00 11.19 4.97
CA ASN A 60 -8.61 11.61 4.81
C ASN A 60 -7.69 11.01 5.87
N VAL A 61 -6.39 11.00 5.61
CA VAL A 61 -5.32 10.64 6.56
C VAL A 61 -5.45 9.20 7.09
N ALA A 62 -6.07 8.33 6.31
CA ALA A 62 -6.18 6.91 6.66
C ALA A 62 -4.79 6.25 6.70
N LEU A 63 -4.56 5.36 7.67
CA LEU A 63 -3.30 4.65 7.94
C LEU A 63 -2.10 5.57 8.27
N TYR A 64 -2.35 6.80 8.69
CA TYR A 64 -1.28 7.70 9.11
C TYR A 64 -0.40 7.07 10.21
N GLY A 65 0.91 6.98 9.95
CA GLY A 65 1.86 6.42 10.90
C GLY A 65 1.63 4.95 11.25
N ALA A 66 0.96 4.18 10.39
CA ALA A 66 0.81 2.74 10.55
C ALA A 66 2.19 2.05 10.56
N THR A 67 2.40 1.12 11.50
CA THR A 67 3.71 0.48 11.71
C THR A 67 3.73 -0.98 11.26
N SER A 68 2.58 -1.65 11.26
CA SER A 68 2.44 -3.05 10.83
C SER A 68 0.97 -3.43 10.72
N GLY A 69 0.68 -4.62 10.16
CA GLY A 69 -0.67 -5.12 9.99
C GLY A 69 -1.19 -4.97 8.57
N TYR A 70 -2.50 -5.18 8.41
CA TYR A 70 -3.13 -5.22 7.08
C TYR A 70 -4.37 -4.34 7.03
N ALA A 71 -4.57 -3.64 5.92
CA ALA A 71 -5.77 -2.88 5.65
C ALA A 71 -6.30 -3.17 4.23
N PHE A 72 -7.54 -3.61 4.13
CA PHE A 72 -8.23 -3.90 2.88
C PHE A 72 -9.44 -3.01 2.73
N ILE A 73 -9.40 -2.10 1.74
CA ILE A 73 -10.40 -1.05 1.54
C ILE A 73 -11.07 -1.25 0.18
N ASN A 74 -12.32 -1.74 0.19
CA ASN A 74 -13.15 -1.86 -0.99
C ASN A 74 -13.80 -0.51 -1.28
N GLY A 75 -13.09 0.30 -2.01
CA GLY A 75 -13.46 1.65 -2.41
C GLY A 75 -12.28 2.63 -2.35
N VAL A 76 -12.59 3.91 -2.51
CA VAL A 76 -11.60 4.98 -2.57
C VAL A 76 -11.35 5.55 -1.18
N ALA A 77 -10.10 5.82 -0.86
CA ALA A 77 -9.70 6.62 0.29
C ALA A 77 -9.58 8.10 -0.09
N GLY A 78 -9.81 8.99 0.87
CA GLY A 78 -9.58 10.41 0.74
C GLY A 78 -8.11 10.76 0.54
N GLU A 79 -7.74 12.00 0.87
CA GLU A 79 -6.38 12.50 0.75
C GLU A 79 -5.46 11.92 1.82
N ARG A 80 -4.14 11.93 1.56
CA ARG A 80 -3.09 11.57 2.51
C ARG A 80 -3.18 10.13 3.03
N PHE A 81 -3.58 9.21 2.16
CA PHE A 81 -3.60 7.78 2.48
C PHE A 81 -2.19 7.26 2.74
N ALA A 82 -2.00 6.48 3.81
CA ALA A 82 -0.74 5.83 4.19
C ALA A 82 0.46 6.77 4.38
N VAL A 83 0.20 8.05 4.73
CA VAL A 83 1.28 8.99 5.06
C VAL A 83 2.06 8.48 6.27
N ARG A 84 3.40 8.46 6.16
CA ARG A 84 4.32 7.92 7.17
C ARG A 84 4.05 6.46 7.56
N ASN A 85 3.45 5.67 6.65
CA ASN A 85 3.40 4.21 6.84
C ASN A 85 4.82 3.66 6.89
N SER A 86 5.15 2.88 7.92
CA SER A 86 6.49 2.31 8.12
C SER A 86 6.52 0.77 8.01
N GLY A 87 5.37 0.10 7.89
CA GLY A 87 5.39 -1.36 7.81
C GLY A 87 4.04 -2.04 7.57
N ALA A 88 2.93 -1.30 7.52
CA ALA A 88 1.63 -1.88 7.22
C ALA A 88 1.48 -2.19 5.72
N TYR A 89 0.69 -3.22 5.44
CA TYR A 89 0.31 -3.65 4.09
C TYR A 89 -1.12 -3.22 3.81
N ALA A 90 -1.36 -2.57 2.69
CA ALA A 90 -2.68 -2.07 2.35
C ALA A 90 -3.05 -2.29 0.89
N VAL A 91 -4.32 -2.61 0.64
CA VAL A 91 -4.92 -2.60 -0.71
C VAL A 91 -6.13 -1.70 -0.70
N VAL A 92 -6.20 -0.78 -1.66
CA VAL A 92 -7.26 0.23 -1.81
C VAL A 92 -7.60 0.41 -3.28
N GLU A 93 -8.86 0.77 -3.58
CA GLU A 93 -9.32 0.87 -4.97
C GLU A 93 -9.16 2.27 -5.59
N GLY A 94 -8.57 3.19 -4.87
CA GLY A 94 -8.19 4.52 -5.31
C GLY A 94 -7.84 5.41 -4.13
N VAL A 95 -7.10 6.48 -4.37
CA VAL A 95 -6.69 7.43 -3.35
C VAL A 95 -6.73 8.88 -3.86
N GLY A 96 -6.94 9.82 -2.96
CA GLY A 96 -6.83 11.25 -3.21
C GLY A 96 -5.38 11.72 -3.38
N GLU A 97 -5.16 13.02 -3.19
CA GLU A 97 -3.83 13.62 -3.27
C GLU A 97 -2.94 13.20 -2.09
N HIS A 98 -1.63 13.30 -2.24
CA HIS A 98 -0.63 13.04 -1.20
C HIS A 98 -0.61 11.61 -0.63
N GLY A 99 -1.10 10.61 -1.37
CA GLY A 99 -1.00 9.21 -0.95
C GLY A 99 0.45 8.74 -0.81
N CYS A 100 0.75 7.92 0.21
CA CYS A 100 2.09 7.38 0.51
C CYS A 100 3.17 8.45 0.76
N GLU A 101 2.80 9.70 1.09
CA GLU A 101 3.77 10.74 1.44
C GLU A 101 4.61 10.34 2.65
N TYR A 102 5.92 10.53 2.56
CA TYR A 102 6.87 10.19 3.63
C TYR A 102 6.77 8.73 4.13
N MET A 103 6.26 7.83 3.32
CA MET A 103 6.25 6.39 3.63
C MET A 103 7.68 5.88 3.77
N THR A 104 7.95 5.09 4.80
CA THR A 104 9.28 4.57 5.12
C THR A 104 9.37 3.06 5.06
N GLY A 105 8.25 2.34 4.92
CA GLY A 105 8.20 0.89 4.85
C GLY A 105 6.81 0.38 4.50
N GLY A 106 6.63 -0.95 4.48
CA GLY A 106 5.37 -1.59 4.15
C GLY A 106 5.10 -1.71 2.65
N ARG A 107 3.85 -2.07 2.33
CA ARG A 107 3.37 -2.26 0.95
C ARG A 107 2.01 -1.61 0.77
N VAL A 108 1.85 -0.88 -0.32
CA VAL A 108 0.55 -0.29 -0.69
C VAL A 108 0.21 -0.71 -2.12
N VAL A 109 -0.97 -1.27 -2.34
CA VAL A 109 -1.51 -1.57 -3.67
C VAL A 109 -2.70 -0.64 -3.92
N VAL A 110 -2.66 0.11 -5.00
CA VAL A 110 -3.75 0.98 -5.46
C VAL A 110 -4.28 0.42 -6.78
N LEU A 111 -5.53 -0.05 -6.78
CA LEU A 111 -6.18 -0.66 -7.94
C LEU A 111 -6.84 0.35 -8.88
N GLY A 112 -6.73 1.63 -8.60
CA GLY A 112 -7.35 2.70 -9.35
C GLY A 112 -6.54 4.00 -9.34
N ARG A 113 -7.26 5.13 -9.37
CA ARG A 113 -6.63 6.46 -9.49
C ARG A 113 -5.80 6.85 -8.29
N THR A 114 -4.77 7.64 -8.54
CA THR A 114 -4.02 8.40 -7.54
C THR A 114 -4.20 9.90 -7.78
N GLY A 115 -4.11 10.71 -6.73
CA GLY A 115 -4.02 12.17 -6.83
C GLY A 115 -2.59 12.67 -7.03
N LYS A 116 -2.41 13.98 -7.05
CA LYS A 116 -1.09 14.65 -7.14
C LYS A 116 -0.22 14.32 -5.93
N ASN A 117 1.08 14.51 -6.09
CA ASN A 117 2.10 14.31 -5.05
C ASN A 117 2.10 12.90 -4.44
N PHE A 118 1.63 11.89 -5.20
CA PHE A 118 1.68 10.51 -4.74
C PHE A 118 3.14 10.09 -4.50
N ALA A 119 3.40 9.45 -3.36
CA ALA A 119 4.72 9.02 -2.90
C ALA A 119 5.74 10.15 -2.71
N ALA A 120 5.32 11.41 -2.55
CA ALA A 120 6.23 12.52 -2.30
C ALA A 120 7.00 12.31 -0.98
N GLY A 121 8.32 12.46 -1.00
CA GLY A 121 9.18 12.24 0.16
C GLY A 121 9.23 10.80 0.68
N MET A 122 8.70 9.84 -0.05
CA MET A 122 8.80 8.43 0.29
C MET A 122 10.27 8.00 0.31
N SER A 123 10.71 7.37 1.39
CA SER A 123 12.10 6.95 1.60
C SER A 123 12.27 5.43 1.74
N GLY A 124 11.18 4.68 1.91
CA GLY A 124 11.22 3.22 2.00
C GLY A 124 9.85 2.61 1.70
N GLY A 125 9.81 1.28 1.61
CA GLY A 125 8.62 0.54 1.19
C GLY A 125 8.41 0.50 -0.32
N ILE A 126 7.33 -0.12 -0.74
CA ILE A 126 6.95 -0.25 -2.16
C ILE A 126 5.47 0.07 -2.32
N ALA A 127 5.12 0.84 -3.36
CA ALA A 127 3.75 1.02 -3.80
C ALA A 127 3.56 0.43 -5.20
N TYR A 128 2.49 -0.36 -5.38
CA TYR A 128 2.05 -0.87 -6.67
C TYR A 128 0.79 -0.11 -7.08
N VAL A 129 0.79 0.47 -8.25
CA VAL A 129 -0.35 1.26 -8.76
C VAL A 129 -0.79 0.72 -10.10
N LEU A 130 -2.07 0.40 -10.25
CA LEU A 130 -2.67 0.05 -11.53
C LEU A 130 -2.89 1.33 -12.35
N ASP A 131 -2.10 1.51 -13.40
CA ASP A 131 -2.05 2.70 -14.26
C ASP A 131 -2.42 2.33 -15.71
N VAL A 132 -3.67 1.95 -15.93
CA VAL A 132 -4.17 1.55 -17.25
C VAL A 132 -4.05 2.69 -18.27
N ASP A 133 -4.30 3.92 -17.83
CA ASP A 133 -4.27 5.11 -18.67
C ASP A 133 -2.86 5.68 -18.90
N ASN A 134 -1.84 5.13 -18.26
CA ASN A 134 -0.46 5.62 -18.26
C ASN A 134 -0.34 7.11 -17.85
N LYS A 135 -1.10 7.54 -16.82
CA LYS A 135 -1.13 8.92 -16.33
C LYS A 135 -0.40 9.12 -14.99
N LEU A 136 0.00 8.05 -14.33
CA LEU A 136 0.62 8.07 -13.00
C LEU A 136 1.86 8.99 -12.95
N TYR A 137 2.65 9.01 -14.02
CA TYR A 137 3.87 9.84 -14.08
C TYR A 137 3.64 11.34 -13.86
N LYS A 138 2.40 11.83 -14.05
CA LYS A 138 2.02 13.23 -13.81
C LYS A 138 1.86 13.55 -12.33
N ASN A 139 1.66 12.52 -11.53
CA ASN A 139 1.34 12.62 -10.10
C ASN A 139 2.55 12.37 -9.20
N ILE A 140 3.72 12.04 -9.76
CA ILE A 140 4.89 11.58 -9.03
C ILE A 140 6.09 12.49 -9.29
N ASN A 141 6.83 12.81 -8.22
CA ASN A 141 8.15 13.45 -8.33
C ASN A 141 9.22 12.37 -8.63
N LYS A 142 9.67 12.32 -9.88
CA LYS A 142 10.64 11.33 -10.36
C LYS A 142 12.07 11.52 -9.82
N ALA A 143 12.39 12.63 -9.18
CA ALA A 143 13.73 12.85 -8.66
C ALA A 143 14.10 11.87 -7.54
N MET A 144 13.11 11.40 -6.78
CA MET A 144 13.31 10.52 -5.63
C MET A 144 12.79 9.10 -5.82
N ILE A 145 11.85 8.89 -6.75
CA ILE A 145 11.10 7.65 -6.93
C ILE A 145 11.36 7.07 -8.32
N SER A 146 11.78 5.81 -8.37
CA SER A 146 11.77 5.01 -9.59
C SER A 146 10.36 4.47 -9.85
N ILE A 147 9.93 4.57 -11.10
CA ILE A 147 8.70 3.94 -11.59
C ILE A 147 9.14 2.77 -12.46
N GLU A 148 8.86 1.56 -12.03
CA GLU A 148 9.29 0.33 -12.66
C GLU A 148 8.10 -0.52 -13.11
N LYS A 149 8.36 -1.45 -14.03
CA LYS A 149 7.43 -2.53 -14.32
C LYS A 149 7.53 -3.61 -13.25
N VAL A 150 6.45 -4.35 -13.04
CA VAL A 150 6.43 -5.52 -12.15
C VAL A 150 6.90 -6.74 -12.95
N GLU A 151 8.20 -6.94 -13.05
CA GLU A 151 8.80 -8.03 -13.85
C GLU A 151 9.37 -9.18 -13.00
N ASN A 152 9.88 -8.86 -11.81
CA ASN A 152 10.45 -9.83 -10.88
C ASN A 152 9.38 -10.80 -10.37
N LYS A 153 9.71 -12.10 -10.33
CA LYS A 153 8.78 -13.16 -9.88
C LYS A 153 8.26 -12.96 -8.45
N TYR A 154 9.09 -12.40 -7.57
CA TYR A 154 8.71 -12.13 -6.18
C TYR A 154 7.72 -10.96 -6.09
N ASP A 155 7.98 -9.89 -6.83
CA ASP A 155 7.06 -8.74 -6.91
C ASP A 155 5.71 -9.14 -7.51
N LYS A 156 5.70 -9.98 -8.57
CA LYS A 156 4.48 -10.50 -9.18
C LYS A 156 3.67 -11.33 -8.18
N LYS A 157 4.34 -12.20 -7.46
CA LYS A 157 3.71 -13.03 -6.43
C LYS A 157 3.17 -12.17 -5.29
N GLU A 158 3.97 -11.27 -4.74
CA GLU A 158 3.56 -10.37 -3.66
C GLU A 158 2.32 -9.54 -4.06
N LEU A 159 2.35 -8.93 -5.24
CA LEU A 159 1.23 -8.16 -5.78
C LEU A 159 -0.04 -9.02 -5.90
N ARG A 160 0.08 -10.21 -6.49
CA ARG A 160 -1.03 -11.14 -6.64
C ARG A 160 -1.59 -11.57 -5.29
N ASP A 161 -0.74 -12.01 -4.37
CA ASP A 161 -1.12 -12.45 -3.02
C ASP A 161 -1.89 -11.34 -2.27
N LEU A 162 -1.45 -10.08 -2.39
CA LEU A 162 -2.13 -8.94 -1.76
C LEU A 162 -3.51 -8.66 -2.37
N ILE A 163 -3.66 -8.77 -3.69
CA ILE A 163 -4.95 -8.60 -4.35
C ILE A 163 -5.88 -9.77 -4.01
N GLU A 164 -5.39 -11.00 -3.97
CA GLU A 164 -6.15 -12.18 -3.54
C GLU A 164 -6.66 -12.03 -2.10
N ALA A 165 -5.79 -11.58 -1.19
CA ALA A 165 -6.17 -11.31 0.19
C ALA A 165 -7.23 -10.19 0.30
N HIS A 166 -7.14 -9.16 -0.53
CA HIS A 166 -8.12 -8.08 -0.61
C HIS A 166 -9.49 -8.60 -1.07
N VAL A 167 -9.51 -9.38 -2.15
CA VAL A 167 -10.75 -9.99 -2.67
C VAL A 167 -11.37 -10.92 -1.63
N ALA A 168 -10.58 -11.79 -1.01
CA ALA A 168 -11.05 -12.69 0.03
C ALA A 168 -11.63 -11.95 1.26
N ALA A 169 -11.04 -10.80 1.62
CA ALA A 169 -11.49 -10.02 2.76
C ALA A 169 -12.76 -9.21 2.49
N THR A 170 -12.88 -8.65 1.28
CA THR A 170 -13.87 -7.61 0.96
C THR A 170 -14.94 -8.07 -0.04
N GLY A 171 -14.64 -9.03 -0.91
CA GLY A 171 -15.45 -9.37 -2.07
C GLY A 171 -15.34 -8.34 -3.20
N SER A 172 -14.23 -7.62 -3.30
CA SER A 172 -13.97 -6.60 -4.33
C SER A 172 -14.22 -7.11 -5.75
N LYS A 173 -15.13 -6.48 -6.47
CA LYS A 173 -15.39 -6.80 -7.89
C LYS A 173 -14.23 -6.33 -8.78
N LEU A 174 -13.64 -5.18 -8.46
CA LEU A 174 -12.47 -4.67 -9.19
C LEU A 174 -11.26 -5.58 -8.98
N GLY A 175 -10.99 -6.00 -7.74
CA GLY A 175 -9.92 -6.94 -7.43
C GLY A 175 -10.13 -8.29 -8.13
N THR A 176 -11.35 -8.83 -8.13
CA THR A 176 -11.70 -10.06 -8.85
C THR A 176 -11.43 -9.91 -10.35
N LYS A 177 -11.90 -8.82 -10.97
CA LYS A 177 -11.65 -8.54 -12.38
C LYS A 177 -10.16 -8.51 -12.73
N VAL A 178 -9.35 -7.90 -11.86
CA VAL A 178 -7.88 -7.85 -12.06
C VAL A 178 -7.25 -9.24 -11.93
N LEU A 179 -7.73 -10.08 -11.02
CA LEU A 179 -7.21 -11.45 -10.85
C LEU A 179 -7.63 -12.38 -11.97
N ASP A 180 -8.87 -12.26 -12.47
CA ASP A 180 -9.41 -13.10 -13.56
C ASP A 180 -8.63 -12.90 -14.86
N ASP A 181 -8.07 -11.71 -15.09
CA ASP A 181 -7.24 -11.43 -16.26
C ASP A 181 -5.90 -10.79 -15.83
N PHE A 182 -5.23 -11.44 -14.89
CA PHE A 182 -4.03 -10.91 -14.25
C PHE A 182 -2.90 -10.64 -15.26
N ASP A 183 -2.74 -11.49 -16.25
CA ASP A 183 -1.69 -11.34 -17.29
C ASP A 183 -1.93 -10.12 -18.17
N TYR A 184 -3.19 -9.74 -18.41
CA TYR A 184 -3.54 -8.49 -19.09
C TYR A 184 -3.26 -7.27 -18.21
N TYR A 185 -3.61 -7.32 -16.91
CA TYR A 185 -3.43 -6.18 -16.02
C TYR A 185 -1.99 -5.99 -15.54
N LEU A 186 -1.21 -7.05 -15.43
CA LEU A 186 0.15 -7.01 -14.88
C LEU A 186 1.07 -5.98 -15.56
N PRO A 187 1.11 -5.83 -16.89
CA PRO A 187 1.93 -4.81 -17.56
C PRO A 187 1.52 -3.36 -17.24
N HIS A 188 0.28 -3.16 -16.79
CA HIS A 188 -0.24 -1.85 -16.40
C HIS A 188 0.10 -1.49 -14.95
N PHE A 189 0.50 -2.45 -14.13
CA PHE A 189 1.00 -2.13 -12.79
C PHE A 189 2.36 -1.45 -12.85
N LYS A 190 2.48 -0.37 -12.10
CA LYS A 190 3.73 0.35 -11.87
C LYS A 190 4.17 0.11 -10.43
N LYS A 191 5.42 -0.31 -10.27
CA LYS A 191 6.09 -0.42 -8.98
C LYS A 191 6.82 0.89 -8.69
N LEU A 192 6.47 1.54 -7.61
CA LEU A 192 7.14 2.72 -7.11
C LEU A 192 8.05 2.34 -5.96
N ILE A 193 9.31 2.71 -6.09
CA ILE A 193 10.32 2.42 -5.09
C ILE A 193 11.29 3.61 -4.97
N PRO A 194 11.60 4.08 -3.75
CA PRO A 194 12.61 5.12 -3.57
C PRO A 194 13.98 4.68 -4.07
N ASN A 195 14.69 5.59 -4.75
CA ASN A 195 15.96 5.27 -5.42
C ASN A 195 17.00 4.74 -4.43
N GLU A 196 17.14 5.38 -3.27
CA GLU A 196 18.12 4.97 -2.25
C GLU A 196 17.69 3.66 -1.56
N TYR A 197 16.41 3.47 -1.29
CA TYR A 197 15.88 2.22 -0.75
C TYR A 197 16.12 1.05 -1.71
N LYS A 198 15.94 1.26 -3.02
CA LYS A 198 16.23 0.26 -4.05
C LYS A 198 17.69 -0.15 -4.02
N LYS A 199 18.62 0.81 -3.94
CA LYS A 199 20.06 0.51 -3.82
C LYS A 199 20.34 -0.34 -2.60
N MET A 200 19.80 0.06 -1.45
CA MET A 200 19.99 -0.64 -0.18
C MET A 200 19.50 -2.09 -0.23
N ILE A 201 18.25 -2.34 -0.68
CA ILE A 201 17.73 -3.71 -0.74
C ILE A 201 18.46 -4.58 -1.76
N THR A 202 18.90 -3.99 -2.88
CA THR A 202 19.70 -4.71 -3.89
C THR A 202 21.07 -5.13 -3.33
N LEU A 203 21.68 -4.25 -2.56
CA LEU A 203 22.96 -4.53 -1.92
C LEU A 203 22.82 -5.57 -0.80
N SER A 204 21.78 -5.42 0.05
CA SER A 204 21.48 -6.40 1.10
C SER A 204 21.30 -7.81 0.52
N ALA A 205 20.52 -7.95 -0.56
CA ALA A 205 20.32 -9.24 -1.21
C ALA A 205 21.65 -9.86 -1.71
N LYS A 206 22.54 -9.05 -2.30
CA LYS A 206 23.88 -9.51 -2.72
C LYS A 206 24.77 -9.94 -1.55
N LEU A 207 24.64 -9.28 -0.40
CA LEU A 207 25.40 -9.62 0.79
C LEU A 207 24.87 -10.89 1.45
N GLU A 208 23.55 -11.11 1.44
CA GLU A 208 22.95 -12.38 1.87
C GLU A 208 23.39 -13.55 0.99
N GLU A 209 23.46 -13.37 -0.35
CA GLU A 209 24.01 -14.37 -1.27
C GLU A 209 25.49 -14.72 -0.98
N LYS A 210 26.24 -13.79 -0.38
CA LYS A 210 27.62 -14.01 0.09
C LYS A 210 27.71 -14.65 1.49
N GLY A 211 26.57 -14.95 2.11
CA GLY A 211 26.52 -15.68 3.38
C GLY A 211 26.35 -14.82 4.63
N LEU A 212 26.09 -13.52 4.50
CA LEU A 212 25.73 -12.68 5.65
C LEU A 212 24.29 -12.98 6.10
N THR A 213 24.04 -12.84 7.40
CA THR A 213 22.64 -12.85 7.89
C THR A 213 21.88 -11.62 7.39
N SER A 214 20.55 -11.68 7.33
CA SER A 214 19.72 -10.55 6.91
C SER A 214 20.01 -9.27 7.71
N GLU A 215 20.21 -9.37 9.01
CA GLU A 215 20.59 -8.23 9.86
C GLU A 215 21.96 -7.64 9.48
N GLN A 216 22.96 -8.49 9.32
CA GLN A 216 24.30 -8.07 8.90
C GLN A 216 24.28 -7.44 7.51
N ALA A 217 23.58 -8.06 6.55
CA ALA A 217 23.46 -7.58 5.20
C ALA A 217 22.78 -6.21 5.11
N GLN A 218 21.72 -5.99 5.90
CA GLN A 218 21.04 -4.70 5.97
C GLN A 218 21.93 -3.62 6.60
N MET A 219 22.66 -3.95 7.66
CA MET A 219 23.57 -3.03 8.33
C MET A 219 24.72 -2.61 7.39
N GLU A 220 25.39 -3.55 6.74
CA GLU A 220 26.45 -3.28 5.78
C GLU A 220 25.94 -2.46 4.58
N ALA A 221 24.77 -2.84 4.03
CA ALA A 221 24.16 -2.10 2.94
C ALA A 221 23.84 -0.64 3.33
N PHE A 222 23.42 -0.42 4.57
CA PHE A 222 23.17 0.93 5.08
C PHE A 222 24.49 1.72 5.16
N TYR A 223 25.56 1.17 5.75
CA TYR A 223 26.86 1.85 5.85
C TYR A 223 27.46 2.17 4.48
N GLU A 224 27.39 1.24 3.52
CA GLU A 224 27.81 1.52 2.15
C GLU A 224 26.99 2.63 1.49
N SER A 225 25.68 2.68 1.75
CA SER A 225 24.79 3.68 1.17
C SER A 225 25.09 5.11 1.62
N ILE A 226 25.59 5.28 2.85
CA ILE A 226 25.96 6.59 3.42
C ILE A 226 27.46 6.93 3.23
N GLY A 227 28.21 6.07 2.53
CA GLY A 227 29.64 6.29 2.29
C GLY A 227 30.52 6.16 3.53
N ALA A 228 30.04 5.59 4.62
CA ALA A 228 30.84 5.29 5.80
C ALA A 228 31.74 4.07 5.49
N LYS A 229 33.05 4.30 5.37
CA LYS A 229 34.02 3.21 5.36
C LYS A 229 34.30 2.77 6.80
N HIS A 230 34.15 1.49 7.07
CA HIS A 230 34.70 0.86 8.28
C HIS A 230 36.20 0.63 8.14
#